data_bad405e90525be436887b709f3f809c4
#
_entry.id   bad405e90525be436887b709f3f809c4
#
_cell.length_a   1.000
_cell.length_b   1.000
_cell.length_c   1.000
_cell.angle_alpha   90.00
_cell.angle_beta   90.00
_cell.angle_gamma   90.00
#
_symmetry.space_group_name_H-M   'P 1'
#
loop_
_entity.id
_entity.type
_entity.pdbx_description
1 polymer ?
#
loop_
_entity_poly.entity_id
_entity_poly.type
_entity_poly.pdbx_seq_one_letter_code
_entity_poly.pdbx_strand_id
1 'polypeptide(L)'
;MKKRKESFWGLHFDFHARPDDKHIGRDLTEDDVREICRILKPDFIQIDCKGHSGWTSYPSKLGNAVPDMEKDTLSLWRKVTMEEDVALYMHYSGVYERKYCAEHPEERALMWNGKHHAESIRLNGAYVDELLIPQLKELAGDYRVNGVWIDGDCWMGV
;
A
#
# COMPACT_ATOMS: atom_id res chain seq x y z
N MET A 1 13.42 -9.58 14.59
CA MET A 1 13.30 -9.35 13.13
C MET A 1 14.63 -8.96 12.52
N LYS A 2 15.00 -9.58 11.42
CA LYS A 2 16.18 -9.20 10.63
C LYS A 2 16.01 -7.79 10.06
N LYS A 3 17.11 -7.03 10.01
CA LYS A 3 17.14 -5.77 9.25
C LYS A 3 17.08 -6.07 7.76
N ARG A 4 16.55 -5.16 6.94
CA ARG A 4 16.44 -5.36 5.48
C ARG A 4 17.75 -5.78 4.82
N LYS A 5 18.89 -5.21 5.26
CA LYS A 5 20.23 -5.56 4.76
C LYS A 5 20.70 -6.98 5.11
N GLU A 6 20.03 -7.63 6.06
CA GLU A 6 20.34 -8.99 6.54
C GLU A 6 19.36 -10.01 5.99
N SER A 7 18.31 -9.54 5.28
CA SER A 7 17.28 -10.36 4.70
C SER A 7 17.73 -10.90 3.34
N PHE A 8 17.51 -12.18 3.13
CA PHE A 8 17.85 -12.85 1.88
C PHE A 8 16.61 -13.20 1.05
N TRP A 9 15.55 -13.66 1.73
CA TRP A 9 14.39 -14.20 1.06
C TRP A 9 13.09 -13.61 1.60
N GLY A 10 12.21 -13.23 0.70
CA GLY A 10 10.93 -12.63 1.04
C GLY A 10 9.81 -13.04 0.10
N LEU A 11 8.59 -12.84 0.57
CA LEU A 11 7.38 -13.05 -0.19
C LEU A 11 6.76 -11.70 -0.56
N HIS A 12 6.22 -11.62 -1.76
CA HIS A 12 5.43 -10.49 -2.21
C HIS A 12 4.02 -10.95 -2.58
N PHE A 13 3.01 -10.28 -2.00
CA PHE A 13 1.59 -10.47 -2.31
C PHE A 13 1.04 -9.18 -2.89
N ASP A 14 0.60 -9.26 -4.14
CA ASP A 14 0.09 -8.12 -4.90
C ASP A 14 -1.46 -8.10 -4.86
N PHE A 15 -2.00 -7.49 -3.80
CA PHE A 15 -3.44 -7.45 -3.51
C PHE A 15 -4.05 -6.08 -3.83
N HIS A 16 -3.96 -5.63 -5.06
CA HIS A 16 -4.49 -4.33 -5.48
C HIS A 16 -6.00 -4.22 -5.29
N ALA A 17 -6.42 -3.52 -4.26
CA ALA A 17 -7.83 -3.30 -3.97
C ALA A 17 -8.46 -2.28 -4.92
N ARG A 18 -9.73 -2.53 -5.28
CA ARG A 18 -10.55 -1.69 -6.16
C ARG A 18 -11.88 -1.34 -5.49
N PRO A 19 -12.55 -0.26 -5.90
CA PRO A 19 -13.79 0.17 -5.26
C PRO A 19 -14.97 -0.79 -5.45
N ASP A 20 -14.90 -1.68 -6.45
CA ASP A 20 -15.90 -2.68 -6.77
C ASP A 20 -15.63 -4.07 -6.15
N ASP A 21 -14.45 -4.26 -5.57
CA ASP A 21 -14.10 -5.48 -4.85
C ASP A 21 -15.01 -5.65 -3.63
N LYS A 22 -15.39 -6.90 -3.36
CA LYS A 22 -16.36 -7.26 -2.31
C LYS A 22 -15.70 -8.09 -1.22
N HIS A 23 -16.18 -7.86 -0.01
CA HIS A 23 -15.81 -8.67 1.15
C HIS A 23 -14.31 -8.73 1.42
N ILE A 24 -13.61 -7.60 1.23
CA ILE A 24 -12.16 -7.52 1.44
C ILE A 24 -11.80 -7.95 2.85
N GLY A 25 -10.94 -8.94 2.93
CA GLY A 25 -10.42 -9.50 4.18
C GLY A 25 -11.28 -10.57 4.84
N ARG A 26 -12.51 -10.87 4.33
CA ARG A 26 -13.45 -11.79 4.98
C ARG A 26 -12.83 -13.14 5.34
N ASP A 27 -12.14 -13.74 4.40
CA ASP A 27 -11.68 -15.13 4.54
C ASP A 27 -10.25 -15.24 5.14
N LEU A 28 -9.51 -14.12 5.24
CA LEU A 28 -8.17 -14.11 5.82
C LEU A 28 -8.23 -14.32 7.33
N THR A 29 -7.45 -15.27 7.85
CA THR A 29 -7.32 -15.55 9.28
C THR A 29 -5.88 -15.38 9.76
N GLU A 30 -5.70 -15.24 11.09
CA GLU A 30 -4.36 -15.23 11.69
C GLU A 30 -3.61 -16.56 11.46
N ASP A 31 -4.35 -17.66 11.42
CA ASP A 31 -3.74 -18.99 11.20
C ASP A 31 -3.21 -19.14 9.78
N ASP A 32 -3.88 -18.58 8.77
CA ASP A 32 -3.37 -18.57 7.39
C ASP A 32 -2.02 -17.85 7.30
N VAL A 33 -1.94 -16.66 7.90
CA VAL A 33 -0.69 -15.88 7.90
C VAL A 33 0.40 -16.58 8.69
N ARG A 34 0.04 -17.19 9.82
CA ARG A 34 0.98 -17.95 10.66
C ARG A 34 1.50 -19.20 9.95
N GLU A 35 0.64 -19.90 9.22
CA GLU A 35 1.03 -21.04 8.41
C GLU A 35 2.03 -20.65 7.31
N ILE A 36 1.77 -19.54 6.59
CA ILE A 36 2.69 -18.98 5.61
C ILE A 36 4.06 -18.71 6.25
N CYS A 37 4.09 -18.03 7.39
CA CYS A 37 5.33 -17.70 8.08
C CYS A 37 6.11 -18.96 8.50
N ARG A 38 5.42 -19.97 9.03
CA ARG A 38 6.04 -21.18 9.56
C ARG A 38 6.52 -22.17 8.50
N ILE A 39 5.76 -22.31 7.42
CA ILE A 39 6.12 -23.21 6.32
C ILE A 39 7.24 -22.61 5.48
N LEU A 40 7.08 -21.34 5.07
CA LEU A 40 7.99 -20.72 4.13
C LEU A 40 9.18 -20.03 4.79
N LYS A 41 9.06 -19.66 6.07
CA LYS A 41 10.11 -19.02 6.89
C LYS A 41 10.78 -17.85 6.20
N PRO A 42 10.01 -16.86 5.68
CA PRO A 42 10.60 -15.73 5.00
C PRO A 42 11.29 -14.79 6.00
N ASP A 43 12.30 -14.08 5.55
CA ASP A 43 12.91 -13.00 6.33
C ASP A 43 11.99 -11.78 6.38
N PHE A 44 11.19 -11.59 5.32
CA PHE A 44 10.17 -10.54 5.25
C PHE A 44 9.00 -10.95 4.35
N ILE A 45 7.87 -10.32 4.61
CA ILE A 45 6.68 -10.35 3.74
C ILE A 45 6.40 -8.93 3.30
N GLN A 46 6.06 -8.75 2.03
CA GLN A 46 5.58 -7.51 1.45
C GLN A 46 4.17 -7.73 0.93
N ILE A 47 3.24 -6.91 1.40
CA ILE A 47 1.85 -6.93 0.93
C ILE A 47 1.47 -5.57 0.35
N ASP A 48 0.52 -5.55 -0.56
CA ASP A 48 -0.03 -4.30 -1.08
C ASP A 48 -0.93 -3.64 -0.05
N CYS A 49 -0.81 -2.32 0.08
CA CYS A 49 -1.71 -1.53 0.92
C CYS A 49 -2.45 -0.45 0.14
N LYS A 50 -1.93 -0.02 -1.00
CA LYS A 50 -2.60 0.89 -1.93
C LYS A 50 -2.05 0.71 -3.33
N GLY A 51 -2.87 0.19 -4.24
CA GLY A 51 -2.54 0.05 -5.66
C GLY A 51 -2.81 1.33 -6.47
N HIS A 52 -2.61 1.27 -7.78
CA HIS A 52 -2.80 2.38 -8.73
C HIS A 52 -4.24 2.89 -8.78
N SER A 53 -5.21 2.11 -8.32
CA SER A 53 -6.59 2.54 -8.18
C SER A 53 -6.78 3.72 -7.23
N GLY A 54 -5.82 3.91 -6.29
CA GLY A 54 -5.87 4.92 -5.24
C GLY A 54 -6.66 4.52 -4.00
N TRP A 55 -7.21 3.29 -4.01
CA TRP A 55 -7.93 2.74 -2.87
C TRP A 55 -7.01 1.91 -1.98
N THR A 56 -7.17 2.06 -0.67
CA THR A 56 -6.40 1.27 0.30
C THR A 56 -7.11 -0.02 0.67
N SER A 57 -6.32 -1.09 0.89
CA SER A 57 -6.77 -2.38 1.42
C SER A 57 -6.74 -2.43 2.96
N TYR A 58 -6.54 -1.30 3.61
CA TYR A 58 -6.60 -1.10 5.06
C TYR A 58 -7.48 0.13 5.38
N PRO A 59 -8.06 0.24 6.59
CA PRO A 59 -8.97 1.32 6.95
C PRO A 59 -8.22 2.64 7.19
N SER A 60 -7.69 3.23 6.11
CA SER A 60 -7.03 4.53 6.16
C SER A 60 -7.98 5.62 6.65
N LYS A 61 -7.49 6.50 7.51
CA LYS A 61 -8.24 7.65 8.05
C LYS A 61 -8.43 8.75 7.02
N LEU A 62 -7.80 8.64 5.85
CA LEU A 62 -7.84 9.66 4.79
C LEU A 62 -9.00 9.47 3.78
N GLY A 63 -9.92 8.56 4.06
CA GLY A 63 -11.16 8.44 3.29
C GLY A 63 -11.03 7.71 1.94
N ASN A 64 -9.92 7.02 1.70
CA ASN A 64 -9.71 6.23 0.48
C ASN A 64 -9.65 4.72 0.71
N ALA A 65 -10.16 4.23 1.84
CA ALA A 65 -10.33 2.81 2.05
C ALA A 65 -11.42 2.24 1.11
N VAL A 66 -11.21 1.00 0.64
CA VAL A 66 -12.23 0.32 -0.18
C VAL A 66 -13.56 0.25 0.56
N PRO A 67 -14.71 0.48 -0.14
CA PRO A 67 -16.01 0.58 0.53
C PRO A 67 -16.46 -0.69 1.24
N ASP A 68 -16.13 -1.87 0.70
CA ASP A 68 -16.57 -3.16 1.20
C ASP A 68 -15.44 -3.93 1.91
N MET A 69 -14.88 -3.29 2.94
CA MET A 69 -13.85 -3.88 3.81
C MET A 69 -14.50 -4.48 5.05
N GLU A 70 -14.34 -5.79 5.25
CA GLU A 70 -14.89 -6.49 6.41
C GLU A 70 -13.92 -6.58 7.59
N LYS A 71 -12.61 -6.54 7.30
CA LYS A 71 -11.57 -6.61 8.34
C LYS A 71 -10.40 -5.68 8.02
N ASP A 72 -9.75 -5.21 9.05
CA ASP A 72 -8.41 -4.61 8.95
C ASP A 72 -7.38 -5.73 8.76
N THR A 73 -7.15 -6.09 7.50
CA THR A 73 -6.20 -7.14 7.14
C THR A 73 -4.76 -6.74 7.46
N LEU A 74 -4.44 -5.45 7.37
CA LEU A 74 -3.09 -4.96 7.67
C LEU A 74 -2.74 -5.15 9.16
N SER A 75 -3.67 -4.84 10.07
CA SER A 75 -3.49 -5.13 11.50
C SER A 75 -3.29 -6.63 11.75
N LEU A 76 -4.03 -7.48 11.04
CA LEU A 76 -3.89 -8.93 11.16
C LEU A 76 -2.50 -9.40 10.69
N TRP A 77 -2.07 -9.00 9.50
CA TRP A 77 -0.73 -9.29 9.00
C TRP A 77 0.35 -8.79 9.96
N ARG A 78 0.21 -7.54 10.44
CA ARG A 78 1.20 -6.95 11.37
C ARG A 78 1.31 -7.72 12.66
N LYS A 79 0.19 -8.10 13.26
CA LYS A 79 0.16 -8.88 14.51
C LYS A 79 0.93 -10.19 14.33
N VAL A 80 0.55 -11.01 13.36
CA VAL A 80 1.14 -12.34 13.17
C VAL A 80 2.61 -12.27 12.76
N THR A 81 2.97 -11.35 11.86
CA THR A 81 4.38 -11.19 11.47
C THR A 81 5.27 -10.74 12.62
N MET A 82 4.73 -9.98 13.59
CA MET A 82 5.46 -9.67 14.83
C MET A 82 5.64 -10.89 15.72
N GLU A 83 4.60 -11.71 15.89
CA GLU A 83 4.65 -12.94 16.67
C GLU A 83 5.65 -13.97 16.10
N GLU A 84 5.71 -14.06 14.78
CA GLU A 84 6.58 -15.01 14.05
C GLU A 84 7.97 -14.43 13.70
N ASP A 85 8.31 -13.25 14.21
CA ASP A 85 9.59 -12.54 13.98
C ASP A 85 9.92 -12.26 12.50
N VAL A 86 8.90 -12.09 11.66
CA VAL A 86 8.99 -11.77 10.23
C VAL A 86 8.80 -10.26 10.02
N ALA A 87 9.63 -9.64 9.19
CA ALA A 87 9.46 -8.23 8.85
C ALA A 87 8.29 -8.04 7.87
N LEU A 88 7.50 -6.97 8.07
CA LEU A 88 6.39 -6.61 7.19
C LEU A 88 6.68 -5.31 6.45
N TYR A 89 6.66 -5.37 5.13
CA TYR A 89 6.81 -4.22 4.24
C TYR A 89 5.53 -3.98 3.47
N MET A 90 5.27 -2.72 3.14
CA MET A 90 4.11 -2.34 2.33
C MET A 90 4.54 -2.04 0.90
N HIS A 91 3.80 -2.55 -0.06
CA HIS A 91 3.77 -2.06 -1.42
C HIS A 91 2.74 -0.93 -1.51
N TYR A 92 3.15 0.22 -2.02
CA TYR A 92 2.34 1.43 -2.06
C TYR A 92 2.53 2.15 -3.40
N SER A 93 1.46 2.33 -4.15
CA SER A 93 1.48 3.13 -5.38
C SER A 93 1.66 4.61 -5.04
N GLY A 94 2.76 5.20 -5.52
CA GLY A 94 3.14 6.57 -5.20
C GLY A 94 2.55 7.61 -6.14
N VAL A 95 2.81 7.49 -7.43
CA VAL A 95 2.49 8.50 -8.45
C VAL A 95 1.26 8.13 -9.28
N TYR A 96 1.05 6.85 -9.57
CA TYR A 96 -0.20 6.38 -10.15
C TYR A 96 -1.29 6.40 -9.10
N GLU A 97 -2.30 7.29 -9.29
CA GLU A 97 -3.29 7.59 -8.27
C GLU A 97 -4.62 7.98 -8.92
N ARG A 98 -5.35 6.97 -9.40
CA ARG A 98 -6.59 7.20 -10.18
C ARG A 98 -7.66 7.94 -9.40
N LYS A 99 -7.86 7.57 -8.13
CA LYS A 99 -8.90 8.17 -7.28
C LYS A 99 -8.63 9.66 -7.06
N TYR A 100 -7.43 10.01 -6.58
CA TYR A 100 -7.07 11.41 -6.34
C TYR A 100 -7.06 12.22 -7.65
N CYS A 101 -6.58 11.65 -8.76
CA CYS A 101 -6.64 12.26 -10.08
C CYS A 101 -8.06 12.55 -10.57
N ALA A 102 -9.03 11.71 -10.20
CA ALA A 102 -10.42 11.92 -10.55
C ALA A 102 -11.07 13.04 -9.72
N GLU A 103 -10.70 13.13 -8.44
CA GLU A 103 -11.20 14.14 -7.50
C GLU A 103 -10.50 15.49 -7.67
N HIS A 104 -9.21 15.48 -8.11
CA HIS A 104 -8.35 16.66 -8.27
C HIS A 104 -7.69 16.68 -9.66
N PRO A 105 -8.46 16.93 -10.73
CA PRO A 105 -7.94 16.87 -12.10
C PRO A 105 -6.83 17.91 -12.37
N GLU A 106 -6.79 19.01 -11.61
CA GLU A 106 -5.75 20.04 -11.66
C GLU A 106 -4.41 19.59 -11.08
N GLU A 107 -4.42 18.54 -10.24
CA GLU A 107 -3.22 17.95 -9.63
C GLU A 107 -2.57 16.86 -10.49
N ARG A 108 -3.12 16.57 -11.65
CA ARG A 108 -2.55 15.61 -12.59
C ARG A 108 -1.22 16.08 -13.16
N ALA A 109 -0.32 15.12 -13.37
CA ALA A 109 0.96 15.39 -14.00
C ALA A 109 0.79 15.97 -15.40
N LEU A 110 1.56 17.00 -15.74
CA LEU A 110 1.57 17.62 -17.04
C LEU A 110 2.59 16.89 -17.94
N MET A 111 2.14 16.39 -19.07
CA MET A 111 3.01 15.74 -20.07
C MET A 111 3.72 16.79 -20.93
N TRP A 112 4.79 16.40 -21.61
CA TRP A 112 5.57 17.26 -22.52
C TRP A 112 4.73 17.92 -23.63
N ASN A 113 3.60 17.30 -24.01
CA ASN A 113 2.69 17.83 -25.04
C ASN A 113 1.65 18.83 -24.48
N GLY A 114 1.78 19.25 -23.23
CA GLY A 114 0.88 20.18 -22.55
C GLY A 114 -0.44 19.58 -22.08
N LYS A 115 -0.64 18.27 -22.21
CA LYS A 115 -1.84 17.58 -21.72
C LYS A 115 -1.60 16.98 -20.33
N HIS A 116 -2.64 16.91 -19.53
CA HIS A 116 -2.57 16.19 -18.27
C HIS A 116 -2.59 14.67 -18.47
N HIS A 117 -1.77 13.96 -17.69
CA HIS A 117 -1.84 12.51 -17.64
C HIS A 117 -3.12 12.05 -16.92
N ALA A 118 -3.75 10.97 -17.41
CA ALA A 118 -5.07 10.56 -16.90
C ALA A 118 -5.01 10.02 -15.45
N GLU A 119 -3.91 9.38 -15.08
CA GLU A 119 -3.82 8.55 -13.88
C GLU A 119 -2.65 8.89 -12.97
N SER A 120 -1.84 9.88 -13.34
CA SER A 120 -0.66 10.25 -12.57
C SER A 120 -0.75 11.64 -12.00
N ILE A 121 -0.25 11.75 -10.79
CA ILE A 121 -0.26 12.95 -9.98
C ILE A 121 1.09 13.69 -10.12
N ARG A 122 1.06 15.01 -10.03
CA ARG A 122 2.29 15.80 -9.94
C ARG A 122 2.82 15.82 -8.52
N LEU A 123 4.12 15.57 -8.35
CA LEU A 123 4.75 15.51 -7.03
C LEU A 123 4.97 16.88 -6.36
N ASN A 124 4.82 17.96 -7.09
CA ASN A 124 4.94 19.33 -6.56
C ASN A 124 3.57 19.98 -6.25
N GLY A 125 2.51 19.18 -6.22
CA GLY A 125 1.16 19.59 -5.85
C GLY A 125 0.79 19.23 -4.42
N ALA A 126 -0.49 19.40 -4.10
CA ALA A 126 -1.04 19.18 -2.75
C ALA A 126 -1.03 17.69 -2.33
N TYR A 127 -1.09 16.77 -3.29
CA TYR A 127 -1.15 15.33 -3.04
C TYR A 127 -0.13 14.81 -2.05
N VAL A 128 1.13 15.28 -2.14
CA VAL A 128 2.22 14.80 -1.28
C VAL A 128 1.94 15.10 0.18
N ASP A 129 1.48 16.31 0.47
CA ASP A 129 1.22 16.76 1.84
C ASP A 129 -0.14 16.32 2.36
N GLU A 130 -1.15 16.16 1.49
CA GLU A 130 -2.53 15.86 1.89
C GLU A 130 -2.82 14.37 1.94
N LEU A 131 -2.18 13.54 1.12
CA LEU A 131 -2.44 12.10 1.07
C LEU A 131 -1.18 11.25 1.30
N LEU A 132 -0.12 11.43 0.52
CA LEU A 132 1.04 10.54 0.54
C LEU A 132 1.72 10.53 1.91
N ILE A 133 2.17 11.67 2.40
CA ILE A 133 2.86 11.78 3.70
C ILE A 133 1.96 11.34 4.86
N PRO A 134 0.69 11.77 4.96
CA PRO A 134 -0.21 11.28 6.00
C PRO A 134 -0.40 9.76 5.99
N GLN A 135 -0.58 9.13 4.83
CA GLN A 135 -0.70 7.66 4.77
C GLN A 135 0.61 6.95 5.14
N LEU A 136 1.76 7.46 4.73
CA LEU A 136 3.05 6.91 5.17
C LEU A 136 3.22 7.03 6.69
N LYS A 137 2.70 8.11 7.31
CA LYS A 137 2.67 8.25 8.78
C LYS A 137 1.74 7.25 9.44
N GLU A 138 0.56 6.97 8.88
CA GLU A 138 -0.32 5.90 9.36
C GLU A 138 0.41 4.54 9.35
N LEU A 139 1.02 4.18 8.21
CA LEU A 139 1.73 2.91 8.06
C LEU A 139 2.90 2.78 9.03
N ALA A 140 3.70 3.83 9.18
CA ALA A 140 4.87 3.81 10.05
C ALA A 140 4.52 3.94 11.54
N GLY A 141 3.51 4.75 11.89
CA GLY A 141 3.14 5.06 13.27
C GLY A 141 2.11 4.11 13.84
N ASP A 142 0.96 3.98 13.19
CA ASP A 142 -0.16 3.20 13.72
C ASP A 142 0.08 1.70 13.51
N TYR A 143 0.49 1.30 12.32
CA TYR A 143 0.75 -0.11 12.00
C TYR A 143 2.18 -0.57 12.29
N ARG A 144 3.13 0.36 12.45
CA ARG A 144 4.53 0.05 12.74
C ARG A 144 5.13 -0.94 11.73
N VAL A 145 4.84 -0.73 10.46
CA VAL A 145 5.45 -1.53 9.39
C VAL A 145 6.96 -1.31 9.33
N ASN A 146 7.70 -2.28 8.82
CA ASN A 146 9.17 -2.22 8.78
C ASN A 146 9.70 -1.35 7.65
N GLY A 147 8.86 -0.99 6.70
CA GLY A 147 9.18 -0.09 5.60
C GLY A 147 8.09 -0.10 4.52
N VAL A 148 8.25 0.80 3.56
CA VAL A 148 7.36 0.95 2.42
C VAL A 148 8.18 0.91 1.14
N TRP A 149 7.72 0.15 0.17
CA TRP A 149 8.19 0.21 -1.20
C TRP A 149 7.21 1.04 -2.01
N ILE A 150 7.64 2.22 -2.40
CA ILE A 150 6.85 3.11 -3.23
C ILE A 150 7.04 2.70 -4.68
N ASP A 151 5.98 2.18 -5.28
CA ASP A 151 5.87 1.82 -6.68
C ASP A 151 5.04 2.87 -7.44
N GLY A 152 4.91 2.67 -8.76
CA GLY A 152 4.10 3.53 -9.61
C GLY A 152 4.91 4.65 -10.23
N ASP A 153 6.03 4.27 -10.77
CA ASP A 153 6.80 4.99 -11.77
C ASP A 153 6.95 6.49 -11.49
N CYS A 154 7.79 6.80 -10.50
CA CYS A 154 8.34 8.15 -10.32
C CYS A 154 9.04 8.68 -11.59
N TRP A 155 9.15 7.84 -12.60
CA TRP A 155 9.89 8.03 -13.86
C TRP A 155 9.00 8.35 -15.05
N MET A 156 7.79 8.74 -14.84
CA MET A 156 6.99 9.14 -15.98
C MET A 156 7.72 10.21 -16.77
N GLY A 157 8.01 9.88 -18.03
CA GLY A 157 8.53 10.83 -18.99
C GLY A 157 7.54 11.98 -19.14
N VAL A 158 7.75 12.99 -18.35
CA VAL A 158 7.05 14.27 -18.43
C VAL A 158 7.67 15.10 -19.51
#